data_10967bc88cd6665387fb6513bdbb8c83
#
_entry.id   10967bc88cd6665387fb6513bdbb8c83
#
_cell.length_a   1.000
_cell.length_b   1.000
_cell.length_c   1.000
_cell.angle_alpha   90.00
_cell.angle_beta   90.00
_cell.angle_gamma   90.00
#
_symmetry.space_group_name_H-M   'P 1'
#
loop_
_entity.id
_entity.type
_entity.pdbx_description
1 polymer ?
#
loop_
_entity_poly.entity_id
_entity_poly.type
_entity_poly.pdbx_seq_one_letter_code
_entity_poly.pdbx_strand_id
1 'polypeptide(L)'
;MADEKEKKTTTAKAPAKTVRRVKKTAQKVETVQKKPGVQKEERRMSQEALGMVETRGLVASIEAADSMLKAANVALVGTEKIGSGLVTVMVRGDVGAVKSAVESGAESAGRLGELVATHVIPRPHTDVEKILPQIK
;
A
#
# COMPACT_ATOMS: atom_id res chain seq x y z
N MET A 1 52.26 -50.12 44.59
CA MET A 1 51.79 -49.70 45.91
C MET A 1 50.47 -49.01 45.65
N ALA A 2 49.38 -49.79 45.68
CA ALA A 2 48.58 -50.05 46.87
C ALA A 2 47.82 -48.77 47.24
N ASP A 3 46.55 -48.64 47.38
CA ASP A 3 45.39 -49.52 47.60
C ASP A 3 44.18 -48.64 47.41
N GLU A 4 43.17 -49.06 46.71
CA GLU A 4 41.98 -49.81 47.20
C GLU A 4 41.13 -49.10 48.26
N LYS A 5 39.89 -48.89 47.95
CA LYS A 5 38.64 -49.33 48.54
C LYS A 5 37.56 -48.29 48.41
N GLU A 6 36.59 -48.63 47.64
CA GLU A 6 35.30 -49.30 47.95
C GLU A 6 34.26 -48.52 48.72
N LYS A 7 33.13 -48.44 48.05
CA LYS A 7 31.76 -48.74 48.51
C LYS A 7 30.95 -47.61 49.19
N LYS A 8 29.86 -47.19 48.71
CA LYS A 8 28.53 -47.80 48.89
C LYS A 8 27.41 -46.88 48.44
N THR A 9 26.62 -47.43 47.54
CA THR A 9 25.17 -47.32 47.37
C THR A 9 24.40 -46.61 48.48
N THR A 10 23.48 -45.70 48.04
CA THR A 10 22.05 -45.78 48.41
C THR A 10 21.22 -44.78 47.57
N THR A 11 20.42 -45.36 46.76
CA THR A 11 18.98 -45.19 46.50
C THR A 11 18.33 -43.92 47.06
N ALA A 12 17.61 -43.34 46.16
CA ALA A 12 16.21 -42.98 46.24
C ALA A 12 15.83 -41.53 46.04
N LYS A 13 14.93 -41.47 45.14
CA LYS A 13 13.74 -40.62 45.17
C LYS A 13 13.78 -39.32 44.37
N ALA A 14 13.29 -39.47 43.16
CA ALA A 14 12.69 -38.35 42.44
C ALA A 14 11.48 -37.79 43.20
N PRO A 15 11.26 -36.53 43.11
CA PRO A 15 9.89 -36.10 42.98
C PRO A 15 9.66 -35.16 41.81
N ALA A 16 8.59 -35.52 41.16
CA ALA A 16 7.56 -34.69 40.59
C ALA A 16 7.95 -33.57 39.62
N LYS A 17 7.64 -33.87 38.38
CA LYS A 17 7.36 -32.94 37.31
C LYS A 17 6.31 -31.91 37.74
N THR A 18 6.71 -30.67 37.95
CA THR A 18 5.78 -29.56 37.92
C THR A 18 5.71 -29.05 36.50
N VAL A 19 4.73 -29.53 35.77
CA VAL A 19 4.35 -29.03 34.45
C VAL A 19 3.81 -27.62 34.64
N ARG A 20 4.60 -26.61 34.40
CA ARG A 20 4.15 -25.24 34.25
C ARG A 20 3.31 -25.16 32.98
N ARG A 21 2.01 -25.20 33.14
CA ARG A 21 0.98 -24.96 32.15
C ARG A 21 1.12 -23.51 31.66
N VAL A 22 1.83 -23.30 30.54
CA VAL A 22 1.86 -22.03 29.84
C VAL A 22 0.46 -21.79 29.31
N LYS A 23 -0.24 -20.85 29.92
CA LYS A 23 -1.48 -20.32 29.40
C LYS A 23 -1.14 -19.65 28.06
N LYS A 24 -1.51 -20.27 26.96
CA LYS A 24 -1.62 -19.63 25.65
C LYS A 24 -2.68 -18.55 25.78
N THR A 25 -2.25 -17.30 25.91
CA THR A 25 -3.08 -16.14 25.66
C THR A 25 -3.37 -16.16 24.16
N ALA A 26 -4.56 -16.59 23.80
CA ALA A 26 -5.09 -16.44 22.46
C ALA A 26 -5.20 -14.93 22.20
N GLN A 27 -4.27 -14.37 21.42
CA GLN A 27 -4.45 -13.07 20.83
C GLN A 27 -5.62 -13.19 19.85
N LYS A 28 -6.72 -12.59 20.24
CA LYS A 28 -7.89 -12.36 19.40
C LYS A 28 -7.45 -11.41 18.30
N VAL A 29 -7.14 -11.96 17.13
CA VAL A 29 -7.00 -11.17 15.91
C VAL A 29 -8.39 -10.64 15.60
N GLU A 30 -8.63 -9.38 15.89
CA GLU A 30 -9.81 -8.69 15.41
C GLU A 30 -9.69 -8.57 13.89
N THR A 31 -10.33 -9.47 13.19
CA THR A 31 -10.62 -9.34 11.78
C THR A 31 -11.58 -8.17 11.65
N VAL A 32 -11.04 -7.01 11.26
CA VAL A 32 -11.86 -5.86 10.87
C VAL A 32 -12.67 -6.29 9.64
N GLN A 33 -13.92 -6.65 9.86
CA GLN A 33 -14.85 -6.94 8.77
C GLN A 33 -15.15 -5.62 8.05
N LYS A 34 -14.48 -5.38 6.92
CA LYS A 34 -14.81 -4.29 6.00
C LYS A 34 -16.25 -4.45 5.54
N LYS A 35 -17.06 -3.41 5.69
CA LYS A 35 -18.46 -3.39 5.27
C LYS A 35 -18.58 -3.77 3.78
N PRO A 36 -19.58 -4.57 3.37
CA PRO A 36 -19.68 -5.09 2.00
C PRO A 36 -19.77 -4.02 0.90
N GLY A 37 -20.20 -2.80 1.22
CA GLY A 37 -20.20 -1.66 0.30
C GLY A 37 -18.79 -1.19 -0.09
N VAL A 38 -17.87 -1.13 0.88
CA VAL A 38 -16.48 -0.68 0.67
C VAL A 38 -15.71 -1.64 -0.24
N GLN A 39 -15.92 -2.95 -0.08
CA GLN A 39 -15.27 -3.95 -0.94
C GLN A 39 -15.72 -3.90 -2.40
N LYS A 40 -16.98 -3.51 -2.66
CA LYS A 40 -17.51 -3.39 -4.02
C LYS A 40 -16.95 -2.14 -4.72
N GLU A 41 -16.72 -1.08 -3.97
CA GLU A 41 -16.14 0.16 -4.47
C GLU A 41 -14.65 0.02 -4.75
N GLU A 42 -13.90 -0.59 -3.86
CA GLU A 42 -12.49 -0.94 -4.06
C GLU A 42 -12.31 -1.85 -5.30
N ARG A 43 -13.20 -2.83 -5.53
CA ARG A 43 -13.16 -3.68 -6.72
C ARG A 43 -13.49 -2.94 -8.02
N ARG A 44 -14.37 -1.94 -8.00
CA ARG A 44 -14.66 -1.10 -9.17
C ARG A 44 -13.44 -0.26 -9.53
N MET A 45 -12.85 0.40 -8.56
CA MET A 45 -11.67 1.24 -8.78
C MET A 45 -10.47 0.45 -9.32
N SER A 46 -10.29 -0.81 -8.89
CA SER A 46 -9.17 -1.65 -9.37
C SER A 46 -9.33 -2.11 -10.82
N GLN A 47 -10.52 -1.99 -11.42
CA GLN A 47 -10.78 -2.34 -12.81
C GLN A 47 -10.81 -1.11 -13.75
N GLU A 48 -10.79 0.09 -13.19
CA GLU A 48 -10.80 1.34 -13.94
C GLU A 48 -9.39 1.69 -14.46
N ALA A 49 -9.33 2.47 -15.53
CA ALA A 49 -8.08 2.94 -16.07
C ALA A 49 -7.33 3.79 -15.02
N LEU A 50 -6.01 3.73 -15.05
CA LEU A 50 -5.12 4.54 -14.23
C LEU A 50 -4.43 5.58 -15.09
N GLY A 51 -4.62 6.86 -14.77
CA GLY A 51 -3.92 7.98 -15.39
C GLY A 51 -2.87 8.55 -14.45
N MET A 52 -1.73 8.94 -15.01
CA MET A 52 -0.60 9.46 -14.26
C MET A 52 0.00 10.67 -14.98
N VAL A 53 0.31 11.71 -14.19
CA VAL A 53 1.04 12.90 -14.65
C VAL A 53 2.18 13.13 -13.68
N GLU A 54 3.41 13.09 -14.18
CA GLU A 54 4.62 13.36 -13.41
C GLU A 54 5.18 14.72 -13.78
N THR A 55 5.45 15.53 -12.75
CA THR A 55 5.97 16.89 -12.88
C THR A 55 7.18 17.10 -11.98
N ARG A 56 8.01 18.06 -12.31
CA ARG A 56 9.01 18.59 -11.40
C ARG A 56 8.42 19.81 -10.69
N GLY A 57 8.15 19.67 -9.41
CA GLY A 57 7.56 20.71 -8.56
C GLY A 57 6.13 20.39 -8.10
N LEU A 58 5.88 20.65 -6.83
CA LEU A 58 4.60 20.36 -6.19
C LEU A 58 3.48 21.26 -6.73
N VAL A 59 3.77 22.52 -7.06
CA VAL A 59 2.76 23.45 -7.55
C VAL A 59 2.18 22.99 -8.89
N ALA A 60 3.05 22.58 -9.83
CA ALA A 60 2.61 22.05 -11.11
C ALA A 60 1.80 20.76 -10.96
N SER A 61 2.16 19.89 -10.01
CA SER A 61 1.42 18.65 -9.76
C SER A 61 0.03 18.90 -9.17
N ILE A 62 -0.13 19.89 -8.30
CA ILE A 62 -1.43 20.23 -7.73
C ILE A 62 -2.34 20.86 -8.81
N GLU A 63 -1.80 21.72 -9.66
CA GLU A 63 -2.53 22.27 -10.81
C GLU A 63 -2.95 21.17 -11.79
N ALA A 64 -2.06 20.20 -12.06
CA ALA A 64 -2.39 19.03 -12.86
C ALA A 64 -3.58 18.27 -12.26
N ALA A 65 -3.57 18.03 -10.95
CA ALA A 65 -4.65 17.31 -10.26
C ALA A 65 -5.99 18.07 -10.40
N ASP A 66 -6.00 19.37 -10.15
CA ASP A 66 -7.21 20.20 -10.26
C ASP A 66 -7.76 20.18 -11.70
N SER A 67 -6.89 20.39 -12.69
CA SER A 67 -7.27 20.36 -14.10
C SER A 67 -7.81 19.00 -14.54
N MET A 68 -7.17 17.90 -14.10
CA MET A 68 -7.65 16.54 -14.39
C MET A 68 -9.05 16.28 -13.84
N LEU A 69 -9.33 16.71 -12.60
CA LEU A 69 -10.61 16.52 -11.93
C LEU A 69 -11.71 17.40 -12.53
N LYS A 70 -11.37 18.56 -13.09
CA LYS A 70 -12.32 19.46 -13.76
C LYS A 70 -12.60 19.06 -15.20
N ALA A 71 -11.62 18.48 -15.89
CA ALA A 71 -11.74 18.12 -17.30
C ALA A 71 -12.63 16.91 -17.55
N ALA A 72 -12.67 15.95 -16.64
CA ALA A 72 -13.40 14.70 -16.82
C ALA A 72 -13.86 14.09 -15.50
N ASN A 73 -14.80 13.15 -15.60
CA ASN A 73 -15.27 12.40 -14.43
C ASN A 73 -14.25 11.33 -14.04
N VAL A 74 -13.26 11.73 -13.23
CA VAL A 74 -12.22 10.87 -12.70
C VAL A 74 -12.12 11.04 -11.18
N ALA A 75 -11.61 10.03 -10.51
CA ALA A 75 -11.36 10.05 -9.06
C ALA A 75 -9.86 10.21 -8.79
N LEU A 76 -9.49 11.10 -7.89
CA LEU A 76 -8.10 11.24 -7.45
C LEU A 76 -7.71 10.02 -6.61
N VAL A 77 -6.61 9.36 -7.00
CA VAL A 77 -6.00 8.27 -6.22
C VAL A 77 -5.05 8.85 -5.17
N GLY A 78 -4.27 9.84 -5.57
CA GLY A 78 -3.32 10.49 -4.70
C GLY A 78 -2.13 11.08 -5.45
N THR A 79 -1.17 11.52 -4.69
CA THR A 79 0.11 12.04 -5.19
C THR A 79 1.26 11.32 -4.51
N GLU A 80 2.31 11.03 -5.25
CA GLU A 80 3.53 10.43 -4.72
C GLU A 80 4.73 11.36 -4.98
N LYS A 81 5.52 11.60 -3.94
CA LYS A 81 6.75 12.40 -4.01
C LYS A 81 7.93 11.46 -4.08
N ILE A 82 8.58 11.38 -5.23
CA ILE A 82 9.65 10.42 -5.49
C ILE A 82 11.01 10.92 -5.00
N GLY A 83 11.15 12.21 -4.80
CA GLY A 83 12.41 12.89 -4.50
C GLY A 83 12.91 13.75 -5.66
N SER A 84 13.94 14.55 -5.44
CA SER A 84 14.50 15.48 -6.44
C SER A 84 13.48 16.46 -7.05
N GLY A 85 12.41 16.76 -6.33
CA GLY A 85 11.32 17.61 -6.80
C GLY A 85 10.30 16.92 -7.70
N LEU A 86 10.45 15.61 -7.98
CA LEU A 86 9.51 14.84 -8.79
C LEU A 86 8.26 14.50 -7.98
N VAL A 87 7.10 14.74 -8.58
CA VAL A 87 5.79 14.46 -8.01
C VAL A 87 4.89 13.87 -9.08
N THR A 88 4.30 12.72 -8.78
CA THR A 88 3.34 12.05 -9.65
C THR A 88 1.94 12.16 -9.09
N VAL A 89 1.00 12.62 -9.91
CA VAL A 89 -0.45 12.64 -9.61
C VAL A 89 -1.11 11.47 -10.31
N MET A 90 -2.04 10.82 -9.64
CA MET A 90 -2.72 9.63 -10.14
C MET A 90 -4.23 9.76 -10.04
N VAL A 91 -4.94 9.36 -11.10
CA VAL A 91 -6.41 9.37 -11.17
C VAL A 91 -6.94 8.05 -11.70
N ARG A 92 -8.17 7.75 -11.34
CA ARG A 92 -8.94 6.58 -11.80
C ARG A 92 -10.23 7.00 -12.47
N GLY A 93 -10.69 6.18 -13.40
CA GLY A 93 -11.98 6.38 -14.06
C GLY A 93 -12.09 5.57 -15.34
N ASP A 94 -13.10 5.89 -16.13
CA ASP A 94 -13.25 5.32 -17.48
C ASP A 94 -12.06 5.71 -18.38
N VAL A 95 -11.68 4.82 -19.29
CA VAL A 95 -10.49 5.02 -20.16
C VAL A 95 -10.54 6.34 -20.93
N GLY A 96 -11.71 6.70 -21.48
CA GLY A 96 -11.89 7.95 -22.21
C GLY A 96 -11.75 9.17 -21.31
N ALA A 97 -12.38 9.14 -20.14
CA ALA A 97 -12.28 10.20 -19.14
C ALA A 97 -10.85 10.39 -18.64
N VAL A 98 -10.16 9.29 -18.33
CA VAL A 98 -8.77 9.33 -17.86
C VAL A 98 -7.83 9.91 -18.92
N LYS A 99 -8.01 9.57 -20.20
CA LYS A 99 -7.22 10.15 -21.29
C LYS A 99 -7.38 11.67 -21.36
N SER A 100 -8.63 12.14 -21.41
CA SER A 100 -8.92 13.58 -21.45
C SER A 100 -8.42 14.31 -20.20
N ALA A 101 -8.55 13.69 -19.02
CA ALA A 101 -8.02 14.21 -17.77
C ALA A 101 -6.50 14.40 -17.85
N VAL A 102 -5.76 13.34 -18.25
CA VAL A 102 -4.30 13.36 -18.33
C VAL A 102 -3.80 14.42 -19.33
N GLU A 103 -4.45 14.56 -20.49
CA GLU A 103 -4.13 15.60 -21.46
C GLU A 103 -4.30 17.00 -20.87
N SER A 104 -5.44 17.27 -20.24
CA SER A 104 -5.72 18.57 -19.60
C SER A 104 -4.74 18.87 -18.45
N GLY A 105 -4.47 17.88 -17.60
CA GLY A 105 -3.51 18.02 -16.51
C GLY A 105 -2.09 18.27 -16.99
N ALA A 106 -1.66 17.60 -18.03
CA ALA A 106 -0.34 17.79 -18.64
C ALA A 106 -0.18 19.20 -19.22
N GLU A 107 -1.19 19.69 -19.92
CA GLU A 107 -1.18 21.06 -20.48
C GLU A 107 -1.10 22.12 -19.37
N SER A 108 -1.92 21.98 -18.33
CA SER A 108 -1.93 22.94 -17.23
C SER A 108 -0.65 22.90 -16.40
N ALA A 109 -0.13 21.72 -16.13
CA ALA A 109 1.13 21.56 -15.42
C ALA A 109 2.32 22.16 -16.17
N GLY A 110 2.35 21.99 -17.50
CA GLY A 110 3.42 22.51 -18.36
C GLY A 110 3.53 24.04 -18.39
N ARG A 111 2.47 24.74 -17.96
CA ARG A 111 2.50 26.22 -17.83
C ARG A 111 3.16 26.70 -16.53
N LEU A 112 3.20 25.86 -15.51
CA LEU A 112 3.66 26.21 -14.17
C LEU A 112 4.97 25.55 -13.78
N GLY A 113 5.35 24.48 -14.47
CA GLY A 113 6.55 23.72 -14.17
C GLY A 113 6.94 22.77 -15.28
N GLU A 114 7.96 21.95 -15.01
CA GLU A 114 8.43 20.95 -15.97
C GLU A 114 7.53 19.73 -15.95
N LEU A 115 6.91 19.41 -17.10
CA LEU A 115 6.24 18.14 -17.32
C LEU A 115 7.29 17.08 -17.63
N VAL A 116 7.34 16.02 -16.82
CA VAL A 116 8.34 14.94 -16.95
C VAL A 116 7.80 13.79 -17.77
N ALA A 117 6.61 13.27 -17.40
CA ALA A 117 5.99 12.15 -18.08
C ALA A 117 4.47 12.13 -17.87
N THR A 118 3.77 11.52 -18.82
CA THR A 118 2.35 11.18 -18.67
C THR A 118 2.12 9.77 -19.15
N HIS A 119 1.20 9.07 -18.51
CA HIS A 119 0.83 7.73 -18.96
C HIS A 119 -0.59 7.35 -18.58
N VAL A 120 -1.22 6.51 -19.39
CA VAL A 120 -2.54 5.93 -19.11
C VAL A 120 -2.45 4.42 -19.26
N ILE A 121 -2.82 3.70 -18.20
CA ILE A 121 -2.96 2.24 -18.22
C ILE A 121 -4.46 1.93 -18.31
N PRO A 122 -4.97 1.46 -19.46
CA PRO A 122 -6.41 1.24 -19.65
C PRO A 122 -6.98 0.14 -18.74
N ARG A 123 -6.19 -0.88 -18.47
CA ARG A 123 -6.58 -2.03 -17.62
C ARG A 123 -5.41 -2.43 -16.72
N PRO A 124 -5.20 -1.73 -15.61
CA PRO A 124 -4.13 -2.09 -14.69
C PRO A 124 -4.41 -3.45 -14.05
N HIS A 125 -3.34 -4.20 -13.80
CA HIS A 125 -3.46 -5.45 -13.05
C HIS A 125 -3.88 -5.17 -11.62
N THR A 126 -4.65 -6.07 -11.01
CA THR A 126 -5.16 -5.90 -9.63
C THR A 126 -4.06 -5.72 -8.59
N ASP A 127 -2.86 -6.29 -8.82
CA ASP A 127 -1.74 -6.13 -7.91
C ASP A 127 -1.12 -4.73 -7.93
N VAL A 128 -1.40 -3.92 -8.96
CA VAL A 128 -0.96 -2.51 -9.03
C VAL A 128 -1.53 -1.70 -7.88
N GLU A 129 -2.76 -2.02 -7.41
CA GLU A 129 -3.37 -1.36 -6.26
C GLU A 129 -2.53 -1.41 -4.99
N LYS A 130 -1.70 -2.45 -4.85
CA LYS A 130 -0.87 -2.65 -3.65
C LYS A 130 0.28 -1.65 -3.55
N ILE A 131 0.67 -1.05 -4.67
CA ILE A 131 1.79 -0.10 -4.75
C ILE A 131 1.35 1.34 -4.95
N LEU A 132 0.05 1.59 -5.15
CA LEU A 132 -0.47 2.95 -5.28
C LEU A 132 -0.59 3.63 -3.91
N PRO A 133 -0.44 4.98 -3.86
CA PRO A 133 -0.64 5.73 -2.64
C PRO A 133 -2.07 5.57 -2.13
N GLN A 134 -2.21 5.41 -0.82
CA GLN A 134 -3.52 5.37 -0.17
C GLN A 134 -3.87 6.79 0.29
N ILE A 135 -5.03 7.31 -0.13
CA ILE A 135 -5.56 8.57 0.42
C ILE A 135 -5.90 8.31 1.89
N LYS A 136 -5.25 9.06 2.76
CA LYS A 136 -5.47 9.00 4.21
C LYS A 136 -6.65 9.88 4.61
#